data_716aeb0295d9fa1172bfa00026c99f1e
#
_entry.id   716aeb0295d9fa1172bfa00026c99f1e
#
_cell.length_a   1.000
_cell.length_b   1.000
_cell.length_c   1.000
_cell.angle_alpha   90.00
_cell.angle_beta   90.00
_cell.angle_gamma   90.00
#
_symmetry.space_group_name_H-M   'P 1'
#
loop_
_entity.id
_entity.type
_entity.pdbx_description
1 polymer ?
#
loop_
_entity_poly.entity_id
_entity_poly.type
_entity_poly.pdbx_seq_one_letter_code
_entity_poly.pdbx_strand_id
1 'polypeptide(L)'
;MKRLLFTLLALASAAASPAAERPRQLDKAKVLPLALDDAFEFRKTKTLHHDRETEKPTLDPMVMFERQRLNFGAVSDFDREQRYGHYFTFFWRAKRAADVTIRLEYRQQSLGAYVQAKELFYKDVKGSVKSDFSVIGDDYKQEGKITGWRALLIENGKIVALSQSFLWN
;
A
#
# COMPACT_ATOMS: atom_id res chain seq x y z
N MET A 1 41.08 -7.98 51.14
CA MET A 1 39.80 -7.31 50.68
C MET A 1 39.77 -7.33 49.16
N LYS A 2 39.05 -8.31 48.56
CA LYS A 2 38.92 -8.46 47.11
C LYS A 2 37.57 -7.83 46.68
N ARG A 3 37.62 -6.74 45.90
CA ARG A 3 36.43 -6.11 45.32
C ARG A 3 36.08 -6.83 44.02
N LEU A 4 34.96 -7.55 44.02
CA LEU A 4 34.32 -8.09 42.79
C LEU A 4 33.62 -6.95 42.08
N LEU A 5 34.05 -6.65 40.86
CA LEU A 5 33.32 -5.79 39.91
C LEU A 5 32.33 -6.67 39.16
N PHE A 6 31.01 -6.48 39.38
CA PHE A 6 29.98 -7.04 38.57
C PHE A 6 29.74 -6.09 37.38
N THR A 7 30.15 -6.48 36.18
CA THR A 7 29.78 -5.83 34.92
C THR A 7 28.43 -6.34 34.49
N LEU A 8 27.40 -5.47 34.57
CA LEU A 8 26.05 -5.73 34.07
C LEU A 8 26.04 -5.54 32.54
N LEU A 9 25.98 -6.64 31.80
CA LEU A 9 25.86 -6.63 30.33
C LEU A 9 24.41 -6.41 29.99
N ALA A 10 24.03 -5.16 29.62
CA ALA A 10 22.69 -4.84 29.11
C ALA A 10 22.55 -5.37 27.68
N LEU A 11 21.76 -6.43 27.49
CA LEU A 11 21.39 -6.95 26.20
C LEU A 11 20.32 -6.00 25.61
N ALA A 12 20.73 -5.12 24.69
CA ALA A 12 19.81 -4.33 23.90
C ALA A 12 19.19 -5.25 22.84
N SER A 13 17.95 -5.69 23.05
CA SER A 13 17.14 -6.35 22.03
C SER A 13 16.77 -5.33 20.95
N ALA A 14 17.48 -5.36 19.82
CA ALA A 14 17.10 -4.66 18.63
C ALA A 14 15.76 -5.26 18.14
N ALA A 15 14.67 -4.53 18.30
CA ALA A 15 13.39 -4.85 17.67
C ALA A 15 13.60 -4.79 16.14
N ALA A 16 13.66 -5.95 15.50
CA ALA A 16 13.69 -6.04 14.05
C ALA A 16 12.40 -5.41 13.52
N SER A 17 12.51 -4.26 12.83
CA SER A 17 11.39 -3.73 12.04
C SER A 17 10.99 -4.79 11.04
N PRO A 18 9.70 -5.19 10.97
CA PRO A 18 9.26 -6.12 9.96
C PRO A 18 9.60 -5.53 8.58
N ALA A 19 10.38 -6.29 7.79
CA ALA A 19 10.65 -5.93 6.41
C ALA A 19 9.31 -5.68 5.72
N ALA A 20 9.19 -4.55 5.02
CA ALA A 20 7.96 -4.19 4.32
C ALA A 20 7.63 -5.31 3.32
N GLU A 21 6.61 -6.09 3.64
CA GLU A 21 6.12 -7.16 2.79
C GLU A 21 5.60 -6.55 1.47
N ARG A 22 5.92 -7.18 0.34
CA ARG A 22 5.44 -6.68 -0.96
C ARG A 22 3.99 -7.11 -1.15
N PRO A 23 3.12 -6.23 -1.72
CA PRO A 23 1.75 -6.61 -2.03
C PRO A 23 1.70 -7.84 -2.93
N ARG A 24 0.95 -8.86 -2.50
CA ARG A 24 0.73 -10.08 -3.27
C ARG A 24 -0.48 -9.91 -4.18
N GLN A 25 -0.30 -10.20 -5.48
CA GLN A 25 -1.40 -10.28 -6.44
C GLN A 25 -2.27 -11.50 -6.14
N LEU A 26 -3.59 -11.35 -6.25
CA LEU A 26 -4.55 -12.44 -6.14
C LEU A 26 -5.07 -12.83 -7.54
N ASP A 27 -5.08 -14.11 -7.83
CA ASP A 27 -5.69 -14.63 -9.07
C ASP A 27 -7.21 -14.41 -9.09
N LYS A 28 -7.84 -14.49 -7.92
CA LYS A 28 -9.28 -14.28 -7.75
C LYS A 28 -9.59 -13.67 -6.38
N ALA A 29 -10.21 -12.49 -6.38
CA ALA A 29 -10.72 -11.88 -5.17
C ALA A 29 -12.00 -12.57 -4.71
N LYS A 30 -11.97 -13.19 -3.52
CA LYS A 30 -13.19 -13.77 -2.92
C LYS A 30 -14.06 -12.65 -2.36
N VAL A 31 -15.38 -12.76 -2.57
CA VAL A 31 -16.36 -11.91 -1.90
C VAL A 31 -16.39 -12.27 -0.42
N LEU A 32 -16.26 -11.27 0.44
CA LEU A 32 -16.24 -11.43 1.90
C LEU A 32 -17.45 -10.72 2.51
N PRO A 33 -17.97 -11.22 3.64
CA PRO A 33 -19.05 -10.58 4.36
C PRO A 33 -18.60 -9.23 4.95
N LEU A 34 -19.49 -8.24 4.89
CA LEU A 34 -19.30 -6.94 5.51
C LEU A 34 -19.70 -7.00 6.99
N ALA A 35 -18.78 -6.63 7.88
CA ALA A 35 -18.99 -6.56 9.32
C ALA A 35 -18.17 -5.41 9.89
N LEU A 36 -18.62 -4.17 9.61
CA LEU A 36 -17.91 -2.95 10.02
C LEU A 36 -17.66 -2.95 11.55
N ASP A 37 -16.43 -2.57 11.93
CA ASP A 37 -15.97 -2.50 13.31
C ASP A 37 -15.25 -1.16 13.52
N ASP A 38 -15.75 -0.34 14.45
CA ASP A 38 -15.19 0.96 14.81
C ASP A 38 -13.75 0.89 15.38
N ALA A 39 -13.27 -0.32 15.69
CA ALA A 39 -11.87 -0.54 16.03
C ALA A 39 -10.91 -0.33 14.85
N PHE A 40 -11.41 -0.33 13.63
CA PHE A 40 -10.63 -0.18 12.39
C PHE A 40 -11.14 0.99 11.58
N GLU A 41 -10.23 1.83 11.11
CA GLU A 41 -10.61 3.00 10.32
C GLU A 41 -9.54 3.37 9.28
N PHE A 42 -9.97 3.78 8.10
CA PHE A 42 -9.11 4.49 7.16
C PHE A 42 -9.06 5.97 7.54
N ARG A 43 -7.85 6.52 7.71
CA ARG A 43 -7.63 7.92 8.11
C ARG A 43 -7.39 8.84 6.92
N LYS A 44 -6.61 8.35 5.95
CA LYS A 44 -6.24 9.12 4.76
C LYS A 44 -5.87 8.17 3.64
N THR A 45 -6.28 8.52 2.45
CA THR A 45 -5.84 7.86 1.21
C THR A 45 -5.11 8.87 0.33
N LYS A 46 -3.95 8.49 -0.19
CA LYS A 46 -3.25 9.23 -1.23
C LYS A 46 -3.22 8.36 -2.48
N THR A 47 -3.62 8.92 -3.60
CA THR A 47 -3.52 8.30 -4.91
C THR A 47 -2.65 9.18 -5.79
N LEU A 48 -1.74 8.58 -6.54
CA LEU A 48 -0.90 9.28 -7.49
C LEU A 48 -0.91 8.49 -8.80
N HIS A 49 -1.17 9.17 -9.91
CA HIS A 49 -1.01 8.66 -11.26
C HIS A 49 0.25 9.28 -11.86
N HIS A 50 1.16 8.43 -12.32
CA HIS A 50 2.43 8.82 -12.92
C HIS A 50 2.55 8.18 -14.29
N ASP A 51 2.64 8.98 -15.34
CA ASP A 51 2.85 8.54 -16.72
C ASP A 51 3.60 9.61 -17.51
N ARG A 52 3.89 9.34 -18.77
CA ARG A 52 4.57 10.28 -19.68
C ARG A 52 3.80 11.61 -19.82
N GLU A 53 2.46 11.58 -19.79
CA GLU A 53 1.65 12.80 -19.90
C GLU A 53 1.72 13.66 -18.65
N THR A 54 1.87 13.03 -17.47
CA THR A 54 2.03 13.73 -16.19
C THR A 54 3.43 14.28 -15.99
N GLU A 55 4.43 13.85 -16.77
CA GLU A 55 5.80 14.36 -16.72
C GLU A 55 6.00 15.72 -17.42
N LYS A 56 4.92 16.43 -17.76
CA LYS A 56 5.02 17.80 -18.32
C LYS A 56 5.86 18.70 -17.40
N PRO A 57 6.64 19.64 -17.96
CA PRO A 57 7.42 20.57 -17.17
C PRO A 57 6.55 21.28 -16.14
N THR A 58 7.03 21.37 -14.92
CA THR A 58 6.36 22.05 -13.82
C THR A 58 7.38 22.82 -13.00
N LEU A 59 6.96 23.96 -12.46
CA LEU A 59 7.75 24.73 -11.51
C LEU A 59 7.33 24.43 -10.05
N ASP A 60 6.35 23.56 -9.85
CA ASP A 60 5.92 23.18 -8.50
C ASP A 60 6.95 22.24 -7.85
N PRO A 61 7.65 22.69 -6.77
CA PRO A 61 8.69 21.91 -6.12
C PRO A 61 8.19 20.57 -5.54
N MET A 62 6.92 20.51 -5.09
CA MET A 62 6.34 19.30 -4.52
C MET A 62 6.11 18.24 -5.60
N VAL A 63 5.62 18.66 -6.77
CA VAL A 63 5.44 17.77 -7.92
C VAL A 63 6.80 17.27 -8.42
N MET A 64 7.79 18.16 -8.50
CA MET A 64 9.17 17.78 -8.89
C MET A 64 9.76 16.76 -7.92
N PHE A 65 9.62 16.99 -6.60
CA PHE A 65 10.11 16.06 -5.58
C PHE A 65 9.46 14.68 -5.68
N GLU A 66 8.14 14.61 -5.83
CA GLU A 66 7.43 13.32 -5.97
C GLU A 66 7.85 12.58 -7.24
N ARG A 67 8.04 13.27 -8.36
CA ARG A 67 8.57 12.68 -9.61
C ARG A 67 9.98 12.13 -9.45
N GLN A 68 10.88 12.90 -8.81
CA GLN A 68 12.24 12.44 -8.52
C GLN A 68 12.23 11.19 -7.64
N ARG A 69 11.37 11.17 -6.64
CA ARG A 69 11.22 10.02 -5.73
C ARG A 69 10.75 8.77 -6.48
N LEU A 70 9.79 8.91 -7.39
CA LEU A 70 9.28 7.79 -8.19
C LEU A 70 10.32 7.30 -9.20
N ASN A 71 11.05 8.20 -9.83
CA ASN A 71 12.07 7.90 -10.83
C ASN A 71 13.46 7.60 -10.23
N PHE A 72 13.57 7.59 -8.89
CA PHE A 72 14.85 7.34 -8.24
C PHE A 72 15.46 6.00 -8.66
N GLY A 73 16.69 6.05 -9.18
CA GLY A 73 17.41 4.89 -9.71
C GLY A 73 16.99 4.45 -11.12
N ALA A 74 16.08 5.15 -11.79
CA ALA A 74 15.80 4.94 -13.21
C ALA A 74 16.87 5.63 -14.07
N VAL A 75 17.66 4.86 -14.81
CA VAL A 75 18.74 5.36 -15.65
C VAL A 75 18.32 5.49 -17.12
N SER A 76 17.56 4.52 -17.60
CA SER A 76 17.08 4.47 -18.99
C SER A 76 15.61 4.90 -19.10
N ASP A 77 15.16 5.17 -20.33
CA ASP A 77 13.73 5.40 -20.59
C ASP A 77 12.89 4.16 -20.28
N PHE A 78 13.44 2.97 -20.52
CA PHE A 78 12.80 1.72 -20.13
C PHE A 78 12.58 1.65 -18.60
N ASP A 79 13.60 2.01 -17.79
CA ASP A 79 13.44 2.02 -16.32
C ASP A 79 12.36 3.01 -15.87
N ARG A 80 12.26 4.17 -16.54
CA ARG A 80 11.20 5.16 -16.25
C ARG A 80 9.83 4.62 -16.61
N GLU A 81 9.68 4.00 -17.76
CA GLU A 81 8.44 3.39 -18.20
C GLU A 81 7.94 2.28 -17.26
N GLN A 82 8.87 1.52 -16.65
CA GLN A 82 8.52 0.52 -15.63
C GLN A 82 7.99 1.13 -14.32
N ARG A 83 8.08 2.45 -14.17
CA ARG A 83 7.55 3.20 -13.03
C ARG A 83 6.26 3.93 -13.32
N TYR A 84 5.80 3.95 -14.57
CA TYR A 84 4.51 4.52 -14.93
C TYR A 84 3.37 3.65 -14.44
N GLY A 85 2.35 4.31 -13.88
CA GLY A 85 1.14 3.70 -13.39
C GLY A 85 0.52 4.41 -12.18
N HIS A 86 -0.19 3.66 -11.38
CA HIS A 86 -0.91 4.17 -10.21
C HIS A 86 -0.24 3.73 -8.92
N TYR A 87 -0.12 4.66 -8.00
CA TYR A 87 0.41 4.46 -6.65
C TYR A 87 -0.67 4.82 -5.63
N PHE A 88 -0.83 3.97 -4.62
CA PHE A 88 -1.79 4.13 -3.53
C PHE A 88 -1.07 4.06 -2.20
N THR A 89 -1.34 5.01 -1.33
CA THR A 89 -0.90 4.99 0.06
C THR A 89 -2.12 5.12 0.96
N PHE A 90 -2.36 4.09 1.74
CA PHE A 90 -3.45 4.05 2.71
C PHE A 90 -2.89 4.25 4.12
N PHE A 91 -3.39 5.24 4.82
CA PHE A 91 -3.16 5.44 6.24
C PHE A 91 -4.40 4.96 6.98
N TRP A 92 -4.22 3.97 7.83
CA TRP A 92 -5.31 3.37 8.59
C TRP A 92 -4.89 3.11 10.03
N ARG A 93 -5.84 2.78 10.89
CA ARG A 93 -5.60 2.56 12.31
C ARG A 93 -6.37 1.35 12.80
N ALA A 94 -5.70 0.55 13.65
CA ALA A 94 -6.30 -0.47 14.49
C ALA A 94 -6.26 0.01 15.96
N LYS A 95 -7.41 0.16 16.61
CA LYS A 95 -7.49 0.59 18.02
C LYS A 95 -7.14 -0.54 18.99
N ARG A 96 -7.24 -1.79 18.54
CA ARG A 96 -6.84 -3.01 19.25
C ARG A 96 -5.84 -3.81 18.44
N ALA A 97 -5.08 -4.69 19.09
CA ALA A 97 -4.20 -5.64 18.42
C ALA A 97 -5.02 -6.67 17.64
N ALA A 98 -4.66 -6.92 16.39
CA ALA A 98 -5.34 -7.86 15.51
C ALA A 98 -4.48 -8.27 14.33
N ASP A 99 -4.77 -9.43 13.75
CA ASP A 99 -4.26 -9.84 12.46
C ASP A 99 -5.15 -9.24 11.36
N VAL A 100 -4.57 -8.36 10.54
CA VAL A 100 -5.33 -7.60 9.53
C VAL A 100 -4.71 -7.79 8.15
N THR A 101 -5.56 -8.10 7.18
CA THR A 101 -5.21 -8.03 5.76
C THR A 101 -5.79 -6.76 5.17
N ILE A 102 -4.95 -5.92 4.55
CA ILE A 102 -5.45 -4.86 3.69
C ILE A 102 -5.45 -5.36 2.25
N ARG A 103 -6.60 -5.25 1.58
CA ARG A 103 -6.80 -5.63 0.18
C ARG A 103 -7.13 -4.38 -0.63
N LEU A 104 -6.36 -4.14 -1.68
CA LEU A 104 -6.70 -3.21 -2.74
C LEU A 104 -7.37 -3.98 -3.87
N GLU A 105 -8.61 -3.64 -4.20
CA GLU A 105 -9.33 -4.10 -5.39
C GLU A 105 -9.41 -2.96 -6.39
N TYR A 106 -9.19 -3.25 -7.68
CA TYR A 106 -9.18 -2.23 -8.72
C TYR A 106 -9.65 -2.77 -10.06
N ARG A 107 -10.15 -1.88 -10.89
CA ARG A 107 -10.53 -2.14 -12.28
C ARG A 107 -9.61 -1.34 -13.21
N GLN A 108 -9.17 -1.95 -14.29
CA GLN A 108 -8.38 -1.28 -15.32
C GLN A 108 -9.16 -1.15 -16.62
N GLN A 109 -8.80 -0.13 -17.40
CA GLN A 109 -9.55 0.30 -18.57
C GLN A 109 -9.75 -0.83 -19.60
N SER A 110 -8.72 -1.61 -19.90
CA SER A 110 -8.76 -2.69 -20.89
C SER A 110 -9.53 -3.92 -20.40
N LEU A 111 -9.66 -4.10 -19.08
CA LEU A 111 -10.34 -5.23 -18.45
C LEU A 111 -11.82 -4.95 -18.12
N GLY A 112 -12.29 -3.72 -18.34
CA GLY A 112 -13.68 -3.33 -18.09
C GLY A 112 -14.12 -3.59 -16.65
N ALA A 113 -15.11 -4.46 -16.45
CA ALA A 113 -15.67 -4.77 -15.13
C ALA A 113 -14.85 -5.79 -14.32
N TYR A 114 -13.80 -6.38 -14.89
CA TYR A 114 -12.97 -7.36 -14.19
C TYR A 114 -12.23 -6.70 -13.02
N VAL A 115 -12.33 -7.33 -11.84
CA VAL A 115 -11.71 -6.84 -10.61
C VAL A 115 -10.44 -7.60 -10.33
N GLN A 116 -9.34 -6.88 -10.30
CA GLN A 116 -8.05 -7.37 -9.82
C GLN A 116 -7.87 -7.02 -8.34
N ALA A 117 -7.02 -7.76 -7.63
CA ALA A 117 -6.75 -7.49 -6.22
C ALA A 117 -5.29 -7.75 -5.84
N LYS A 118 -4.80 -6.92 -4.91
CA LYS A 118 -3.50 -7.09 -4.22
C LYS A 118 -3.71 -7.03 -2.72
N GLU A 119 -2.96 -7.83 -1.96
CA GLU A 119 -3.07 -7.92 -0.49
C GLU A 119 -1.73 -7.72 0.20
N LEU A 120 -1.81 -7.11 1.40
CA LEU A 120 -0.75 -7.07 2.41
C LEU A 120 -1.30 -7.59 3.72
N PHE A 121 -0.56 -8.46 4.38
CA PHE A 121 -0.91 -9.01 5.69
C PHE A 121 -0.09 -8.35 6.80
N TYR A 122 -0.74 -8.06 7.91
CA TYR A 122 -0.14 -7.50 9.13
C TYR A 122 -0.54 -8.37 10.31
N LYS A 123 0.46 -8.93 10.99
CA LYS A 123 0.26 -9.76 12.18
C LYS A 123 0.29 -8.88 13.43
N ASP A 124 -0.66 -9.11 14.33
CA ASP A 124 -0.77 -8.48 15.67
C ASP A 124 -0.57 -6.94 15.62
N VAL A 125 -1.19 -6.29 14.63
CA VAL A 125 -1.03 -4.87 14.40
C VAL A 125 -1.93 -4.04 15.33
N LYS A 126 -1.36 -2.97 15.92
CA LYS A 126 -2.07 -1.97 16.73
C LYS A 126 -1.54 -0.58 16.44
N GLY A 127 -2.42 0.42 16.43
CA GLY A 127 -2.05 1.81 16.19
C GLY A 127 -2.16 2.22 14.73
N SER A 128 -1.40 3.23 14.31
CA SER A 128 -1.43 3.78 12.96
C SER A 128 -0.48 3.04 12.04
N VAL A 129 -0.97 2.67 10.87
CA VAL A 129 -0.25 1.90 9.85
C VAL A 129 -0.30 2.64 8.53
N LYS A 130 0.77 2.49 7.75
CA LYS A 130 0.88 2.95 6.37
C LYS A 130 1.04 1.72 5.46
N SER A 131 0.20 1.61 4.45
CA SER A 131 0.28 0.55 3.44
C SER A 131 0.40 1.16 2.06
N ASP A 132 1.39 0.71 1.30
CA ASP A 132 1.65 1.19 -0.06
C ASP A 132 1.35 0.08 -1.08
N PHE A 133 0.62 0.43 -2.14
CA PHE A 133 0.35 -0.43 -3.29
C PHE A 133 0.73 0.29 -4.57
N SER A 134 1.09 -0.47 -5.59
CA SER A 134 1.34 0.06 -6.92
C SER A 134 0.81 -0.88 -8.00
N VAL A 135 0.33 -0.29 -9.10
CA VAL A 135 -0.01 -0.97 -10.35
C VAL A 135 0.75 -0.24 -11.43
N ILE A 136 1.92 -0.75 -11.78
CA ILE A 136 2.95 -0.07 -12.59
C ILE A 136 3.55 -1.02 -13.61
N GLY A 137 4.34 -0.47 -14.53
CA GLY A 137 5.11 -1.22 -15.51
C GLY A 137 4.22 -1.96 -16.50
N ASP A 138 4.49 -3.26 -16.69
CA ASP A 138 3.78 -4.05 -17.69
C ASP A 138 2.29 -4.21 -17.37
N ASP A 139 1.91 -4.39 -16.09
CA ASP A 139 0.50 -4.44 -15.66
C ASP A 139 -0.25 -3.17 -16.10
N TYR A 140 0.39 -2.00 -15.92
CA TYR A 140 -0.21 -0.73 -16.32
C TYR A 140 -0.22 -0.53 -17.83
N LYS A 141 0.86 -0.91 -18.54
CA LYS A 141 0.96 -0.75 -20.00
C LYS A 141 -0.04 -1.62 -20.75
N GLN A 142 -0.22 -2.86 -20.31
CA GLN A 142 -1.11 -3.82 -20.98
C GLN A 142 -2.57 -3.54 -20.68
N GLU A 143 -2.90 -3.24 -19.42
CA GLU A 143 -4.29 -3.16 -18.95
C GLU A 143 -4.81 -1.73 -18.78
N GLY A 144 -3.92 -0.74 -18.92
CA GLY A 144 -4.28 0.68 -18.92
C GLY A 144 -4.54 1.27 -17.55
N LYS A 145 -5.14 2.47 -17.56
CA LYS A 145 -5.40 3.26 -16.34
C LYS A 145 -6.41 2.58 -15.43
N ILE A 146 -6.22 2.78 -14.10
CA ILE A 146 -7.22 2.35 -13.12
C ILE A 146 -8.43 3.27 -13.21
N THR A 147 -9.60 2.67 -13.43
CA THR A 147 -10.88 3.36 -13.57
C THR A 147 -11.64 3.45 -12.27
N GLY A 148 -11.45 2.51 -11.37
CA GLY A 148 -12.04 2.50 -10.05
C GLY A 148 -11.25 1.62 -9.09
N TRP A 149 -11.29 1.93 -7.79
CA TRP A 149 -10.62 1.16 -6.76
C TRP A 149 -11.37 1.19 -5.44
N ARG A 150 -11.17 0.16 -4.62
CA ARG A 150 -11.54 0.15 -3.20
C ARG A 150 -10.46 -0.54 -2.38
N ALA A 151 -10.28 -0.09 -1.15
CA ALA A 151 -9.43 -0.70 -0.15
C ALA A 151 -10.29 -1.27 0.97
N LEU A 152 -9.99 -2.48 1.40
CA LEU A 152 -10.72 -3.22 2.42
C LEU A 152 -9.76 -3.59 3.54
N LEU A 153 -10.14 -3.34 4.81
CA LEU A 153 -9.49 -3.97 5.95
C LEU A 153 -10.27 -5.24 6.29
N ILE A 154 -9.55 -6.35 6.37
CA ILE A 154 -10.13 -7.68 6.56
C ILE A 154 -9.54 -8.29 7.82
N GLU A 155 -10.41 -8.69 8.76
CA GLU A 155 -10.08 -9.42 9.96
C GLU A 155 -10.95 -10.68 10.05
N ASN A 156 -10.34 -11.84 10.33
CA ASN A 156 -11.04 -13.12 10.45
C ASN A 156 -12.00 -13.41 9.27
N GLY A 157 -11.56 -13.06 8.04
CA GLY A 157 -12.33 -13.29 6.82
C GLY A 157 -13.55 -12.37 6.64
N LYS A 158 -13.66 -11.27 7.40
CA LYS A 158 -14.73 -10.28 7.31
C LYS A 158 -14.17 -8.90 6.99
N ILE A 159 -14.89 -8.12 6.21
CA ILE A 159 -14.54 -6.72 5.92
C ILE A 159 -14.94 -5.86 7.13
N VAL A 160 -13.94 -5.33 7.84
CA VAL A 160 -14.14 -4.52 9.06
C VAL A 160 -14.08 -3.01 8.80
N ALA A 161 -13.43 -2.57 7.71
CA ALA A 161 -13.48 -1.19 7.24
C ALA A 161 -13.25 -1.14 5.73
N LEU A 162 -13.74 -0.10 5.08
CA LEU A 162 -13.55 0.11 3.64
C LEU A 162 -13.34 1.58 3.29
N SER A 163 -12.61 1.82 2.20
CA SER A 163 -12.44 3.10 1.55
C SER A 163 -12.45 2.89 0.04
N GLN A 164 -13.15 3.71 -0.72
CA GLN A 164 -13.31 3.50 -2.16
C GLN A 164 -13.29 4.81 -2.96
N SER A 165 -12.95 4.71 -4.24
CA SER A 165 -13.09 5.82 -5.17
C SER A 165 -14.56 6.06 -5.52
N PHE A 166 -14.88 7.28 -5.93
CA PHE A 166 -16.23 7.64 -6.39
C PHE A 166 -16.72 6.75 -7.56
N LEU A 167 -15.80 6.31 -8.42
CA LEU A 167 -16.11 5.50 -9.60
C LEU A 167 -16.15 3.99 -9.34
N TRP A 168 -16.10 3.56 -8.09
CA TRP A 168 -16.16 2.14 -7.75
C TRP A 168 -17.57 1.53 -7.88
N ASN A 169 -18.63 2.33 -7.89
CA ASN A 169 -20.05 1.92 -7.94
C ASN A 169 -20.39 1.09 -9.18
#